data_6c1ae6ccf05d4d0a71ebbd16ebfef7b7
#
_entry.id   6c1ae6ccf05d4d0a71ebbd16ebfef7b7
#
_cell.length_a   1.000
_cell.length_b   1.000
_cell.length_c   1.000
_cell.angle_alpha   90.00
_cell.angle_beta   90.00
_cell.angle_gamma   90.00
#
_symmetry.space_group_name_H-M   'P 1'
#
loop_
_entity.id
_entity.type
_entity.pdbx_description
1 polymer ?
#
loop_
_entity_poly.entity_id
_entity_poly.type
_entity_poly.pdbx_seq_one_letter_code
_entity_poly.pdbx_strand_id
1 'polypeptide(L)'
;MVQISRKTKHDRFWKLGQQAARRCSKNLAREIKETKTGIDAKFITNSLKCLPNFLGCLAENQFSNLVITQFPCFIIANIDSYYSKGSHWLAIGIFKDSIEIFDPLGFTIFNWHRIPCELLGFLQRMAITRKVKLSPRIQPNESPLCGFYCIFYLVLRTFVSLRKIYSYFNLLNSKLHRNDHLLFQFYK
;
A
#
# COMPACT_ATOMS: atom_id res chain seq x y z
N MET A 1 16.79 -1.10 -35.78
CA MET A 1 16.56 -0.90 -34.32
C MET A 1 15.11 -0.68 -34.09
N VAL A 2 14.39 -1.67 -33.54
CA VAL A 2 12.94 -1.55 -33.26
C VAL A 2 12.81 -0.82 -31.94
N GLN A 3 12.34 0.42 -31.97
CA GLN A 3 11.86 1.13 -30.78
C GLN A 3 10.61 0.41 -30.26
N ILE A 4 10.80 -0.58 -29.38
CA ILE A 4 9.69 -1.12 -28.59
C ILE A 4 9.27 0.00 -27.65
N SER A 5 8.16 0.62 -27.97
CA SER A 5 7.66 1.82 -27.28
C SER A 5 7.58 1.56 -25.79
N ARG A 6 8.04 2.51 -24.98
CA ARG A 6 7.93 2.48 -23.50
C ARG A 6 6.48 2.23 -23.04
N LYS A 7 5.52 2.56 -23.87
CA LYS A 7 4.07 2.37 -23.65
C LYS A 7 3.68 0.90 -23.50
N THR A 8 4.22 0.00 -24.32
CA THR A 8 3.84 -1.44 -24.34
C THR A 8 4.30 -2.22 -23.10
N LYS A 9 5.47 -1.88 -22.51
CA LYS A 9 5.92 -2.51 -21.25
C LYS A 9 5.11 -2.03 -20.03
N HIS A 10 4.70 -0.76 -20.04
CA HIS A 10 3.84 -0.19 -18.99
C HIS A 10 2.49 -0.91 -18.94
N ASP A 11 1.88 -1.15 -20.09
CA ASP A 11 0.58 -1.81 -20.22
C ASP A 11 0.60 -3.26 -19.73
N ARG A 12 1.71 -3.99 -19.95
CA ARG A 12 1.82 -5.40 -19.51
C ARG A 12 1.77 -5.54 -17.99
N PHE A 13 2.57 -4.79 -17.26
CA PHE A 13 2.59 -4.88 -15.79
C PHE A 13 1.31 -4.34 -15.15
N TRP A 14 0.72 -3.31 -15.73
CA TRP A 14 -0.59 -2.80 -15.33
C TRP A 14 -1.66 -3.90 -15.45
N LYS A 15 -1.75 -4.55 -16.59
CA LYS A 15 -2.69 -5.67 -16.84
C LYS A 15 -2.46 -6.85 -15.89
N LEU A 16 -1.22 -7.23 -15.65
CA LEU A 16 -0.90 -8.30 -14.67
C LEU A 16 -1.36 -7.92 -13.26
N GLY A 17 -1.12 -6.67 -12.84
CA GLY A 17 -1.61 -6.16 -11.57
C GLY A 17 -3.12 -6.16 -11.46
N GLN A 18 -3.84 -5.74 -12.53
CA GLN A 18 -5.29 -5.80 -12.59
C GLN A 18 -5.81 -7.24 -12.48
N GLN A 19 -5.19 -8.19 -13.18
CA GLN A 19 -5.55 -9.61 -13.09
C GLN A 19 -5.31 -10.15 -11.67
N ALA A 20 -4.21 -9.80 -11.04
CA ALA A 20 -3.92 -10.18 -9.67
C ALA A 20 -4.94 -9.57 -8.69
N ALA A 21 -5.26 -8.29 -8.81
CA ALA A 21 -6.28 -7.63 -8.00
C ALA A 21 -7.66 -8.31 -8.14
N ARG A 22 -8.06 -8.66 -9.37
CA ARG A 22 -9.32 -9.38 -9.63
C ARG A 22 -9.33 -10.80 -9.05
N ARG A 23 -8.17 -11.49 -9.00
CA ARG A 23 -8.05 -12.80 -8.34
C ARG A 23 -8.18 -12.66 -6.83
N CYS A 24 -7.62 -11.60 -6.27
CA CYS A 24 -7.71 -11.32 -4.84
C CYS A 24 -9.13 -10.95 -4.41
N SER A 25 -9.82 -10.07 -5.14
CA SER A 25 -11.23 -9.74 -4.84
C SER A 25 -11.97 -9.22 -6.06
N LYS A 26 -13.07 -9.89 -6.39
CA LYS A 26 -14.00 -9.44 -7.44
C LYS A 26 -14.79 -8.19 -7.04
N ASN A 27 -14.81 -7.85 -5.76
CA ASN A 27 -15.60 -6.73 -5.23
C ASN A 27 -14.85 -5.40 -5.22
N LEU A 28 -13.52 -5.39 -5.44
CA LEU A 28 -12.70 -4.17 -5.40
C LEU A 28 -13.24 -3.06 -6.32
N ALA A 29 -13.63 -3.44 -7.55
CA ALA A 29 -14.14 -2.47 -8.53
C ALA A 29 -15.49 -1.84 -8.13
N ARG A 30 -16.33 -2.55 -7.39
CA ARG A 30 -17.60 -2.04 -6.86
C ARG A 30 -17.35 -1.18 -5.65
N GLU A 31 -16.64 -1.71 -4.68
CA GLU A 31 -16.42 -1.06 -3.39
C GLU A 31 -15.72 0.30 -3.52
N ILE A 32 -14.71 0.41 -4.40
CA ILE A 32 -14.01 1.69 -4.63
C ILE A 32 -14.93 2.79 -5.17
N LYS A 33 -16.00 2.43 -5.89
CA LYS A 33 -16.97 3.39 -6.42
C LYS A 33 -18.02 3.81 -5.38
N GLU A 34 -18.36 2.90 -4.49
CA GLU A 34 -19.46 3.08 -3.54
C GLU A 34 -18.99 3.67 -2.21
N THR A 35 -17.68 3.50 -1.88
CA THR A 35 -17.16 3.97 -0.58
C THR A 35 -17.13 5.49 -0.47
N LYS A 36 -17.63 5.99 0.66
CA LYS A 36 -17.55 7.40 1.06
C LYS A 36 -16.60 7.62 2.24
N THR A 37 -16.32 6.56 3.00
CA THR A 37 -15.58 6.62 4.28
C THR A 37 -14.34 5.73 4.31
N GLY A 38 -13.98 5.11 3.18
CA GLY A 38 -12.89 4.13 3.11
C GLY A 38 -13.37 2.70 3.33
N ILE A 39 -12.42 1.79 3.56
CA ILE A 39 -12.65 0.35 3.75
C ILE A 39 -12.08 -0.13 5.08
N ASP A 40 -12.71 -1.16 5.64
CA ASP A 40 -12.32 -1.75 6.92
C ASP A 40 -11.22 -2.85 6.78
N ALA A 41 -10.69 -3.27 7.92
CA ALA A 41 -9.67 -4.31 8.02
C ALA A 41 -10.13 -5.65 7.46
N LYS A 42 -11.40 -6.01 7.65
CA LYS A 42 -11.99 -7.26 7.18
C LYS A 42 -12.03 -7.29 5.65
N PHE A 43 -12.46 -6.20 5.02
CA PHE A 43 -12.48 -6.07 3.57
C PHE A 43 -11.06 -6.15 2.98
N ILE A 44 -10.10 -5.42 3.57
CA ILE A 44 -8.69 -5.44 3.14
C ILE A 44 -8.12 -6.85 3.27
N THR A 45 -8.28 -7.50 4.42
CA THR A 45 -7.77 -8.85 4.67
C THR A 45 -8.35 -9.85 3.68
N ASN A 46 -9.66 -9.82 3.46
CA ASN A 46 -10.31 -10.69 2.48
C ASN A 46 -9.82 -10.43 1.04
N SER A 47 -9.55 -9.17 0.71
CA SER A 47 -9.04 -8.78 -0.60
C SER A 47 -7.61 -9.22 -0.86
N LEU A 48 -6.80 -9.42 0.18
CA LEU A 48 -5.38 -9.76 0.07
C LEU A 48 -5.03 -11.19 0.50
N LYS A 49 -6.00 -11.98 0.94
CA LYS A 49 -5.76 -13.37 1.42
C LYS A 49 -5.07 -14.27 0.40
N CYS A 50 -5.16 -13.96 -0.89
CA CYS A 50 -4.51 -14.71 -1.96
C CYS A 50 -3.07 -14.21 -2.24
N LEU A 51 -2.63 -13.12 -1.61
CA LEU A 51 -1.31 -12.57 -1.81
C LEU A 51 -0.27 -13.38 -1.02
N PRO A 52 0.77 -13.93 -1.67
CA PRO A 52 1.80 -14.67 -0.97
C PRO A 52 2.47 -13.82 0.12
N ASN A 53 2.67 -14.43 1.29
CA ASN A 53 3.35 -13.79 2.43
C ASN A 53 2.65 -12.52 2.97
N PHE A 54 1.37 -12.35 2.72
CA PHE A 54 0.57 -11.32 3.39
C PHE A 54 0.24 -11.79 4.80
N LEU A 55 0.73 -11.07 5.80
CA LEU A 55 0.58 -11.43 7.21
C LEU A 55 -0.74 -10.94 7.82
N GLY A 56 -1.42 -10.03 7.13
CA GLY A 56 -2.73 -9.52 7.58
C GLY A 56 -2.79 -8.01 7.70
N CYS A 57 -3.94 -7.59 8.20
CA CYS A 57 -4.25 -6.21 8.58
C CYS A 57 -4.09 -6.10 10.09
N LEU A 58 -3.15 -5.29 10.55
CA LEU A 58 -2.81 -5.14 11.96
C LEU A 58 -3.14 -3.73 12.45
N ALA A 59 -3.73 -3.63 13.62
CA ALA A 59 -3.86 -2.37 14.35
C ALA A 59 -2.53 -2.02 15.03
N GLU A 60 -2.35 -0.76 15.40
CA GLU A 60 -1.10 -0.24 15.96
C GLU A 60 -0.61 -1.06 17.15
N ASN A 61 -1.51 -1.44 18.06
CA ASN A 61 -1.21 -2.18 19.29
C ASN A 61 -0.94 -3.69 19.09
N GLN A 62 -0.92 -4.17 17.86
CA GLN A 62 -0.59 -5.55 17.52
C GLN A 62 0.86 -5.73 17.06
N PHE A 63 1.66 -4.65 17.02
CA PHE A 63 3.04 -4.68 16.54
C PHE A 63 4.10 -4.99 17.60
N SER A 64 3.76 -4.90 18.89
CA SER A 64 4.73 -5.06 20.00
C SER A 64 5.48 -6.38 19.94
N ASN A 65 4.78 -7.49 19.73
CA ASN A 65 5.31 -8.84 19.75
C ASN A 65 5.41 -9.49 18.36
N LEU A 66 5.25 -8.68 17.30
CA LEU A 66 5.31 -9.22 15.94
C LEU A 66 6.74 -9.64 15.58
N VAL A 67 6.90 -10.93 15.28
CA VAL A 67 8.16 -11.51 14.82
C VAL A 67 8.04 -11.88 13.35
N ILE A 68 9.00 -11.44 12.54
CA ILE A 68 9.06 -11.71 11.09
C ILE A 68 10.07 -12.81 10.82
N THR A 69 9.60 -13.93 10.30
CA THR A 69 10.42 -15.13 10.01
C THR A 69 10.61 -15.39 8.51
N GLN A 70 9.80 -14.76 7.65
CA GLN A 70 9.84 -14.97 6.19
C GLN A 70 9.99 -13.66 5.43
N PHE A 71 10.74 -13.70 4.33
CA PHE A 71 10.97 -12.55 3.44
C PHE A 71 10.80 -12.93 1.97
N PRO A 72 10.20 -12.07 1.13
CA PRO A 72 9.51 -10.85 1.54
C PRO A 72 8.23 -11.18 2.31
N CYS A 73 7.77 -10.28 3.17
CA CYS A 73 6.43 -10.34 3.74
C CYS A 73 5.76 -8.97 3.71
N PHE A 74 4.44 -8.97 3.82
CA PHE A 74 3.60 -7.80 3.61
C PHE A 74 2.56 -7.65 4.72
N ILE A 75 2.37 -6.41 5.16
CA ILE A 75 1.41 -6.07 6.22
C ILE A 75 0.66 -4.81 5.77
N ILE A 76 -0.62 -4.72 6.12
CA ILE A 76 -1.32 -3.44 6.15
C ILE A 76 -1.51 -3.06 7.61
N ALA A 77 -1.06 -1.87 7.97
CA ALA A 77 -1.15 -1.33 9.32
C ALA A 77 -2.23 -0.26 9.39
N ASN A 78 -3.08 -0.32 10.40
CA ASN A 78 -3.87 0.81 10.85
C ASN A 78 -3.06 1.61 11.87
N ILE A 79 -3.07 2.94 11.77
CA ILE A 79 -2.40 3.80 12.75
C ILE A 79 -3.18 3.94 14.05
N ASP A 80 -4.43 3.47 14.11
CA ASP A 80 -5.23 3.47 15.32
C ASP A 80 -5.21 2.11 16.01
N SER A 81 -5.59 2.11 17.30
CA SER A 81 -5.70 0.88 18.07
C SER A 81 -6.84 -0.01 17.56
N TYR A 82 -6.76 -1.30 17.86
CA TYR A 82 -7.75 -2.30 17.46
C TYR A 82 -9.18 -1.92 17.86
N TYR A 83 -9.33 -1.20 18.97
CA TYR A 83 -10.64 -0.79 19.50
C TYR A 83 -11.17 0.51 18.89
N SER A 84 -10.41 1.16 18.02
CA SER A 84 -10.80 2.41 17.36
C SER A 84 -11.36 2.15 15.97
N LYS A 85 -12.10 3.15 15.45
CA LYS A 85 -12.76 3.05 14.15
C LYS A 85 -11.80 2.93 12.96
N GLY A 86 -10.53 3.26 13.17
CA GLY A 86 -9.48 3.31 12.16
C GLY A 86 -9.60 4.55 11.28
N SER A 87 -8.53 5.33 11.21
CA SER A 87 -8.52 6.59 10.45
C SER A 87 -7.65 6.51 9.19
N HIS A 88 -6.59 5.70 9.22
CA HIS A 88 -5.64 5.67 8.11
C HIS A 88 -4.92 4.33 7.98
N TRP A 89 -4.63 3.95 6.74
CA TRP A 89 -3.96 2.70 6.37
C TRP A 89 -2.59 2.95 5.75
N LEU A 90 -1.61 2.19 6.24
CA LEU A 90 -0.27 2.09 5.68
C LEU A 90 -0.03 0.68 5.14
N ALA A 91 0.78 0.54 4.10
CA ALA A 91 1.27 -0.77 3.70
C ALA A 91 2.77 -0.88 3.99
N ILE A 92 3.20 -2.02 4.52
CA ILE A 92 4.58 -2.29 4.90
C ILE A 92 5.05 -3.51 4.12
N GLY A 93 6.12 -3.34 3.34
CA GLY A 93 6.82 -4.43 2.68
C GLY A 93 8.17 -4.66 3.36
N ILE A 94 8.41 -5.87 3.88
CA ILE A 94 9.65 -6.21 4.58
C ILE A 94 10.43 -7.19 3.72
N PHE A 95 11.62 -6.80 3.33
CA PHE A 95 12.55 -7.58 2.52
C PHE A 95 13.80 -7.93 3.34
N LYS A 96 14.69 -8.77 2.83
CA LYS A 96 15.92 -9.14 3.54
C LYS A 96 16.78 -7.92 3.89
N ASP A 97 16.91 -6.99 2.96
CA ASP A 97 17.83 -5.83 3.01
C ASP A 97 17.13 -4.47 3.14
N SER A 98 15.81 -4.44 3.06
CA SER A 98 15.05 -3.19 3.09
C SER A 98 13.67 -3.36 3.71
N ILE A 99 13.16 -2.27 4.27
CA ILE A 99 11.77 -2.09 4.67
C ILE A 99 11.18 -0.94 3.88
N GLU A 100 10.02 -1.16 3.30
CA GLU A 100 9.27 -0.18 2.52
C GLU A 100 8.02 0.22 3.29
N ILE A 101 7.90 1.50 3.62
CA ILE A 101 6.74 2.06 4.32
C ILE A 101 5.97 2.89 3.30
N PHE A 102 4.85 2.36 2.88
CA PHE A 102 3.98 2.99 1.90
C PHE A 102 2.81 3.65 2.62
N ASP A 103 2.91 4.97 2.77
CA ASP A 103 1.82 5.84 3.19
C ASP A 103 1.28 6.57 1.95
N PRO A 104 0.03 6.36 1.54
CA PRO A 104 -0.54 7.07 0.40
C PRO A 104 -0.54 8.60 0.56
N LEU A 105 -0.65 9.11 1.79
CA LEU A 105 -0.57 10.55 2.09
C LEU A 105 0.86 11.09 2.10
N GLY A 106 1.84 10.21 1.95
CA GLY A 106 3.25 10.55 1.94
C GLY A 106 3.87 10.56 3.32
N PHE A 107 4.98 9.86 3.44
CA PHE A 107 5.75 9.79 4.67
C PHE A 107 6.88 10.82 4.65
N THR A 108 6.89 11.70 5.63
CA THR A 108 8.01 12.63 5.84
C THR A 108 8.57 12.44 7.24
N ILE A 109 9.84 12.78 7.43
CA ILE A 109 10.47 12.76 8.76
C ILE A 109 9.73 13.66 9.79
N PHE A 110 8.97 14.63 9.32
CA PHE A 110 8.15 15.51 10.17
C PHE A 110 6.85 14.86 10.65
N ASN A 111 6.43 13.75 10.05
CA ASN A 111 5.16 13.07 10.39
C ASN A 111 5.36 11.85 11.31
N TRP A 112 6.61 11.57 11.76
CA TRP A 112 6.89 10.44 12.65
C TRP A 112 6.10 10.48 13.96
N HIS A 113 5.78 11.67 14.47
CA HIS A 113 4.95 11.86 15.66
C HIS A 113 3.50 11.36 15.50
N ARG A 114 3.05 11.10 14.27
CA ARG A 114 1.72 10.52 13.98
C ARG A 114 1.73 9.00 13.97
N ILE A 115 2.92 8.38 14.02
CA ILE A 115 3.04 6.94 14.10
C ILE A 115 2.94 6.53 15.57
N PRO A 116 1.99 5.66 15.93
CA PRO A 116 1.83 5.16 17.28
C PRO A 116 3.09 4.43 17.77
N CYS A 117 3.32 4.47 19.09
CA CYS A 117 4.56 4.00 19.71
C CYS A 117 4.90 2.55 19.37
N GLU A 118 3.92 1.65 19.35
CA GLU A 118 4.17 0.23 19.12
C GLU A 118 4.53 -0.06 17.66
N LEU A 119 3.79 0.55 16.72
CA LEU A 119 4.14 0.48 15.30
C LEU A 119 5.51 1.12 15.06
N LEU A 120 5.78 2.29 15.64
CA LEU A 120 7.08 2.97 15.52
C LEU A 120 8.22 2.10 16.05
N GLY A 121 8.06 1.50 17.25
CA GLY A 121 9.05 0.60 17.82
C GLY A 121 9.30 -0.62 16.94
N PHE A 122 8.27 -1.19 16.32
CA PHE A 122 8.43 -2.26 15.34
C PHE A 122 9.22 -1.80 14.11
N LEU A 123 8.88 -0.65 13.53
CA LEU A 123 9.58 -0.11 12.36
C LEU A 123 11.05 0.18 12.67
N GLN A 124 11.35 0.72 13.86
CA GLN A 124 12.71 0.98 14.32
C GLN A 124 13.51 -0.33 14.45
N ARG A 125 12.95 -1.37 15.06
CA ARG A 125 13.60 -2.70 15.15
C ARG A 125 13.92 -3.25 13.75
N MET A 126 12.99 -3.13 12.80
CA MET A 126 13.21 -3.57 11.43
C MET A 126 14.27 -2.74 10.69
N ALA A 127 14.38 -1.46 11.01
CA ALA A 127 15.33 -0.52 10.39
C ALA A 127 16.79 -0.71 10.85
N ILE A 128 17.06 -1.40 11.95
CA ILE A 128 18.43 -1.63 12.46
C ILE A 128 19.32 -2.29 11.38
N THR A 129 18.79 -3.26 10.66
CA THR A 129 19.55 -4.04 9.67
C THR A 129 19.07 -3.85 8.22
N ARG A 130 18.11 -2.95 7.98
CA ARG A 130 17.45 -2.77 6.68
C ARG A 130 17.41 -1.31 6.26
N LYS A 131 17.59 -1.09 4.97
CA LYS A 131 17.38 0.24 4.37
C LYS A 131 15.90 0.61 4.41
N VAL A 132 15.58 1.76 4.99
CA VAL A 132 14.21 2.29 5.01
C VAL A 132 13.92 3.02 3.71
N LYS A 133 12.80 2.68 3.07
CA LYS A 133 12.27 3.35 1.87
C LYS A 133 10.88 3.87 2.19
N LEU A 134 10.68 5.16 2.01
CA LEU A 134 9.43 5.86 2.28
C LEU A 134 8.72 6.20 0.97
N SER A 135 7.39 6.19 0.99
CA SER A 135 6.59 6.60 -0.16
C SER A 135 6.54 8.12 -0.32
N PRO A 136 6.53 8.61 -1.56
CA PRO A 136 6.04 9.96 -1.82
C PRO A 136 4.53 10.00 -1.60
N ARG A 137 4.01 11.21 -1.45
CA ARG A 137 2.58 11.44 -1.42
C ARG A 137 1.96 11.19 -2.80
N ILE A 138 0.90 10.38 -2.84
CA ILE A 138 0.16 10.06 -4.05
C ILE A 138 -1.34 10.24 -3.90
N GLN A 139 -1.85 10.21 -2.67
CA GLN A 139 -3.27 10.39 -2.37
C GLN A 139 -3.61 11.88 -2.13
N PRO A 140 -4.73 12.38 -2.68
CA PRO A 140 -5.29 13.68 -2.29
C PRO A 140 -5.70 13.69 -0.83
N ASN A 141 -5.65 14.86 -0.16
CA ASN A 141 -6.00 14.97 1.26
C ASN A 141 -7.43 14.51 1.56
N GLU A 142 -8.37 14.88 0.69
CA GLU A 142 -9.81 14.65 0.88
C GLU A 142 -10.25 13.25 0.42
N SER A 143 -9.30 12.43 -0.07
CA SER A 143 -9.62 11.10 -0.59
C SER A 143 -9.74 10.09 0.56
N PRO A 144 -10.82 9.28 0.63
CA PRO A 144 -10.98 8.22 1.63
C PRO A 144 -10.33 6.90 1.19
N LEU A 145 -9.49 6.90 0.14
CA LEU A 145 -9.07 5.68 -0.56
C LEU A 145 -7.74 5.08 -0.07
N CYS A 146 -7.22 5.47 1.10
CA CYS A 146 -5.93 4.99 1.62
C CYS A 146 -5.80 3.46 1.59
N GLY A 147 -6.82 2.73 2.04
CA GLY A 147 -6.83 1.28 2.00
C GLY A 147 -6.73 0.69 0.59
N PHE A 148 -7.39 1.30 -0.40
CA PHE A 148 -7.27 0.88 -1.80
C PHE A 148 -5.89 1.16 -2.39
N TYR A 149 -5.27 2.29 -2.05
CA TYR A 149 -3.88 2.57 -2.41
C TYR A 149 -2.93 1.52 -1.80
N CYS A 150 -3.16 1.12 -0.55
CA CYS A 150 -2.38 0.07 0.10
C CYS A 150 -2.54 -1.29 -0.58
N ILE A 151 -3.76 -1.69 -0.93
CA ILE A 151 -4.03 -2.91 -1.72
C ILE A 151 -3.33 -2.83 -3.08
N PHE A 152 -3.47 -1.71 -3.80
CA PHE A 152 -2.79 -1.47 -5.07
C PHE A 152 -1.28 -1.66 -4.96
N TYR A 153 -0.66 -1.02 -3.95
CA TYR A 153 0.77 -1.14 -3.71
C TYR A 153 1.18 -2.59 -3.49
N LEU A 154 0.53 -3.32 -2.58
CA LEU A 154 0.92 -4.69 -2.25
C LEU A 154 0.75 -5.63 -3.44
N VAL A 155 -0.37 -5.54 -4.16
CA VAL A 155 -0.60 -6.35 -5.36
C VAL A 155 0.48 -6.11 -6.40
N LEU A 156 0.80 -4.86 -6.72
CA LEU A 156 1.83 -4.56 -7.72
C LEU A 156 3.23 -4.87 -7.23
N ARG A 157 3.51 -4.72 -5.94
CA ARG A 157 4.87 -4.90 -5.39
C ARG A 157 5.36 -6.34 -5.52
N THR A 158 4.48 -7.29 -5.68
CA THR A 158 4.85 -8.68 -6.00
C THR A 158 5.39 -8.87 -7.43
N PHE A 159 5.14 -7.94 -8.34
CA PHE A 159 5.51 -8.05 -9.75
C PHE A 159 6.49 -6.99 -10.22
N VAL A 160 6.50 -5.81 -9.59
CA VAL A 160 7.28 -4.66 -10.07
C VAL A 160 8.04 -3.96 -8.94
N SER A 161 9.08 -3.22 -9.33
CA SER A 161 9.86 -2.42 -8.39
C SER A 161 9.06 -1.22 -7.87
N LEU A 162 9.45 -0.73 -6.68
CA LEU A 162 8.88 0.46 -6.04
C LEU A 162 8.87 1.68 -6.98
N ARG A 163 10.02 1.92 -7.66
CA ARG A 163 10.13 3.01 -8.64
C ARG A 163 9.08 2.91 -9.76
N LYS A 164 8.78 1.68 -10.20
CA LYS A 164 7.78 1.45 -11.23
C LYS A 164 6.37 1.72 -10.71
N ILE A 165 6.07 1.34 -9.47
CA ILE A 165 4.76 1.65 -8.84
C ILE A 165 4.53 3.16 -8.82
N TYR A 166 5.51 3.94 -8.36
CA TYR A 166 5.35 5.40 -8.30
C TYR A 166 5.24 6.04 -9.68
N SER A 167 5.80 5.43 -10.73
CA SER A 167 5.67 5.96 -12.10
C SER A 167 4.24 5.89 -12.67
N TYR A 168 3.31 5.20 -12.00
CA TYR A 168 1.90 5.18 -12.38
C TYR A 168 1.13 6.41 -11.89
N PHE A 169 1.65 7.10 -10.88
CA PHE A 169 0.96 8.21 -10.23
C PHE A 169 1.57 9.57 -10.57
N ASN A 170 0.74 10.60 -10.46
CA ASN A 170 1.20 11.97 -10.46
C ASN A 170 1.78 12.29 -9.08
N LEU A 171 3.01 12.81 -9.05
CA LEU A 171 3.67 13.20 -7.80
C LEU A 171 3.61 14.72 -7.55
N LEU A 172 3.09 15.49 -8.51
CA LEU A 172 2.90 16.94 -8.35
C LEU A 172 1.62 17.20 -7.56
N ASN A 173 1.71 18.00 -6.50
CA ASN A 173 0.59 18.31 -5.62
C ASN A 173 -0.65 18.81 -6.38
N SER A 174 -0.46 19.65 -7.41
CA SER A 174 -1.55 20.16 -8.26
C SER A 174 -2.28 19.10 -9.09
N LYS A 175 -1.72 17.90 -9.21
CA LYS A 175 -2.27 16.80 -10.01
C LYS A 175 -2.65 15.57 -9.20
N LEU A 176 -2.51 15.58 -7.88
CA LEU A 176 -2.83 14.43 -7.01
C LEU A 176 -4.28 13.97 -7.14
N HIS A 177 -5.22 14.90 -7.35
CA HIS A 177 -6.65 14.59 -7.57
C HIS A 177 -6.90 13.60 -8.72
N ARG A 178 -5.97 13.50 -9.68
CA ARG A 178 -6.06 12.54 -10.80
C ARG A 178 -5.71 11.12 -10.42
N ASN A 179 -5.03 10.92 -9.30
CA ASN A 179 -4.57 9.61 -8.88
C ASN A 179 -5.73 8.71 -8.43
N ASP A 180 -6.78 9.24 -7.84
CA ASP A 180 -7.98 8.48 -7.53
C ASP A 180 -8.60 7.90 -8.80
N HIS A 181 -8.64 8.68 -9.89
CA HIS A 181 -9.12 8.19 -11.18
C HIS A 181 -8.24 7.07 -11.75
N LEU A 182 -6.91 7.17 -11.64
CA LEU A 182 -5.98 6.11 -12.04
C LEU A 182 -6.21 4.83 -11.21
N LEU A 183 -6.44 4.99 -9.92
CA LEU A 183 -6.76 3.89 -9.02
C LEU A 183 -8.09 3.22 -9.40
N PHE A 184 -9.13 3.99 -9.72
CA PHE A 184 -10.39 3.47 -10.28
C PHE A 184 -10.18 2.67 -11.55
N GLN A 185 -9.35 3.17 -12.47
CA GLN A 185 -9.05 2.46 -13.72
C GLN A 185 -8.30 1.15 -13.48
N PHE A 186 -7.47 1.08 -12.43
CA PHE A 186 -6.75 -0.14 -12.08
C PHE A 186 -7.70 -1.25 -11.62
N TYR A 187 -8.75 -0.93 -10.87
CA TYR A 187 -9.67 -1.92 -10.34
C TYR A 187 -10.82 -2.30 -11.29
N LYS A 188 -10.98 -1.62 -12.41
CA LYS A 188 -11.90 -2.02 -13.50
C LYS A 188 -11.41 -3.29 -14.20
#